data_1c369bc036c19a8adb2758945c092c63
#
_entry.id   1c369bc036c19a8adb2758945c092c63
#
_cell.length_a   1.000
_cell.length_b   1.000
_cell.length_c   1.000
_cell.angle_alpha   90.00
_cell.angle_beta   90.00
_cell.angle_gamma   90.00
#
_symmetry.space_group_name_H-M   'P 1'
#
loop_
_entity.id
_entity.type
_entity.pdbx_description
1 polymer ?
#
loop_
_entity_poly.entity_id
_entity_poly.type
_entity_poly.pdbx_seq_one_letter_code
_entity_poly.pdbx_strand_id
1 'polypeptide(L)'
;EDGKWFDFEIAVRGHNIMIAINDTVVVCYTEPEHPYRTKEYAGRLLSHGSIALKGMSGDVAFRNLNMTRLKKDAVNEADTIPRIDEQNDAVIRFQQQNFPVIDYHVHLKGGLTKEMAHAMSMNYGINYGVAPNAGEGGVGRMLADDKEVYEYYNEVKDMPFLRGVQGEGRRWTATFSQKALDVFDYLFTDGMTIVDHKGRLSRIYRPEEVHYDGVTKEQYMDHLVDQTVKILTNEPADIYANPTFLPEELNAEYAKYWTDERIDRVLDVLKKHNIALEINARYKIPSFDI
;
A
#
# COMPACT_ATOMS: atom_id res chain seq x y z
N GLU A 1 -2.35 11.16 29.48
CA GLU A 1 -2.12 12.45 30.16
C GLU A 1 -2.21 12.24 31.68
N ASP A 2 -1.21 12.72 32.41
CA ASP A 2 -1.17 12.59 33.87
C ASP A 2 -2.37 13.29 34.52
N GLY A 3 -2.97 12.62 35.52
CA GLY A 3 -4.09 13.15 36.27
C GLY A 3 -5.46 13.09 35.59
N LYS A 4 -5.55 12.43 34.39
CA LYS A 4 -6.82 12.23 33.69
C LYS A 4 -7.21 10.77 33.63
N TRP A 5 -8.50 10.49 33.77
CA TRP A 5 -9.07 9.19 33.50
C TRP A 5 -9.21 8.98 31.99
N PHE A 6 -8.95 7.77 31.55
CA PHE A 6 -9.23 7.33 30.19
C PHE A 6 -9.83 5.93 30.21
N ASP A 7 -10.58 5.59 29.19
CA ASP A 7 -11.07 4.25 28.98
C ASP A 7 -9.98 3.40 28.32
N PHE A 8 -9.80 2.19 28.83
CA PHE A 8 -8.79 1.25 28.34
C PHE A 8 -9.46 -0.09 28.07
N GLU A 9 -9.46 -0.49 26.82
CA GLU A 9 -10.04 -1.76 26.38
C GLU A 9 -8.95 -2.71 25.88
N ILE A 10 -9.05 -3.98 26.25
CA ILE A 10 -8.25 -5.08 25.69
C ILE A 10 -9.23 -6.14 25.19
N ALA A 11 -9.22 -6.41 23.89
CA ALA A 11 -9.96 -7.52 23.28
C ALA A 11 -8.96 -8.60 22.85
N VAL A 12 -9.16 -9.84 23.31
CA VAL A 12 -8.35 -10.99 22.89
C VAL A 12 -9.27 -12.00 22.20
N ARG A 13 -8.97 -12.32 20.95
CA ARG A 13 -9.71 -13.27 20.12
C ARG A 13 -8.72 -14.20 19.42
N GLY A 14 -8.73 -15.48 19.77
CA GLY A 14 -7.80 -16.43 19.19
C GLY A 14 -6.34 -15.97 19.36
N HIS A 15 -5.68 -15.70 18.28
CA HIS A 15 -4.29 -15.21 18.24
C HIS A 15 -4.18 -13.67 18.10
N ASN A 16 -5.30 -12.94 18.17
CA ASN A 16 -5.31 -11.49 18.04
C ASN A 16 -5.51 -10.81 19.39
N ILE A 17 -4.74 -9.73 19.61
CA ILE A 17 -4.90 -8.77 20.71
C ILE A 17 -5.14 -7.40 20.11
N MET A 18 -6.25 -6.78 20.48
CA MET A 18 -6.53 -5.38 20.18
C MET A 18 -6.55 -4.59 21.49
N ILE A 19 -5.88 -3.44 21.50
CA ILE A 19 -5.93 -2.50 22.63
C ILE A 19 -6.44 -1.17 22.10
N ALA A 20 -7.44 -0.60 22.79
CA ALA A 20 -7.94 0.73 22.52
C ALA A 20 -7.87 1.63 23.76
N ILE A 21 -7.64 2.92 23.52
CA ILE A 21 -7.68 4.00 24.51
C ILE A 21 -8.70 5.03 24.04
N ASN A 22 -9.75 5.30 24.84
CA ASN A 22 -10.83 6.21 24.47
C ASN A 22 -11.36 5.90 23.05
N ASP A 23 -11.72 4.66 22.78
CA ASP A 23 -12.20 4.13 21.50
C ASP A 23 -11.19 4.19 20.32
N THR A 24 -9.97 4.66 20.57
CA THR A 24 -8.91 4.68 19.55
C THR A 24 -8.05 3.44 19.68
N VAL A 25 -7.99 2.63 18.64
CA VAL A 25 -7.11 1.44 18.59
C VAL A 25 -5.66 1.88 18.56
N VAL A 26 -4.89 1.47 19.56
CA VAL A 26 -3.47 1.80 19.72
C VAL A 26 -2.56 0.59 19.54
N VAL A 27 -3.10 -0.63 19.67
CA VAL A 27 -2.39 -1.89 19.39
C VAL A 27 -3.34 -2.82 18.66
N CYS A 28 -2.85 -3.42 17.58
CA CYS A 28 -3.49 -4.55 16.91
C CYS A 28 -2.39 -5.58 16.63
N TYR A 29 -2.33 -6.63 17.45
CA TYR A 29 -1.29 -7.65 17.38
C TYR A 29 -1.92 -9.00 17.05
N THR A 30 -1.43 -9.65 16.00
CA THR A 30 -1.74 -11.05 15.69
C THR A 30 -0.51 -11.89 15.99
N GLU A 31 -0.61 -12.84 16.92
CA GLU A 31 0.52 -13.69 17.25
C GLU A 31 0.98 -14.47 16.01
N PRO A 32 2.26 -14.36 15.62
CA PRO A 32 2.82 -15.08 14.47
C PRO A 32 2.71 -16.58 14.61
N GLU A 33 2.85 -17.32 13.52
CA GLU A 33 2.86 -18.79 13.54
C GLU A 33 4.04 -19.34 14.31
N HIS A 34 5.22 -18.74 14.13
CA HIS A 34 6.45 -19.04 14.88
C HIS A 34 6.98 -17.76 15.53
N PRO A 35 6.37 -17.31 16.67
CA PRO A 35 6.75 -16.06 17.27
C PRO A 35 8.16 -16.13 17.85
N TYR A 36 8.97 -15.10 17.59
CA TYR A 36 10.26 -14.96 18.25
C TYR A 36 10.03 -14.67 19.75
N ARG A 37 10.64 -15.50 20.58
CA ARG A 37 10.67 -15.30 22.03
C ARG A 37 12.08 -15.56 22.52
N THR A 38 12.58 -14.72 23.41
CA THR A 38 13.83 -15.02 24.10
C THR A 38 13.68 -16.28 24.95
N LYS A 39 14.78 -16.93 25.30
CA LYS A 39 14.78 -18.16 26.09
C LYS A 39 13.97 -17.99 27.39
N GLU A 40 14.04 -16.83 28.01
CA GLU A 40 13.30 -16.50 29.24
C GLU A 40 11.79 -16.47 29.03
N TYR A 41 11.33 -16.10 27.82
CA TYR A 41 9.92 -15.91 27.49
C TYR A 41 9.37 -16.94 26.50
N ALA A 42 10.09 -18.04 26.27
CA ALA A 42 9.72 -19.06 25.29
C ALA A 42 8.30 -19.64 25.46
N GLY A 43 7.77 -19.65 26.69
CA GLY A 43 6.41 -20.12 26.97
C GLY A 43 5.30 -19.06 26.86
N ARG A 44 5.62 -17.82 26.51
CA ARG A 44 4.62 -16.74 26.39
C ARG A 44 3.92 -16.78 25.04
N LEU A 45 3.00 -17.74 24.90
CA LEU A 45 2.15 -17.90 23.72
C LEU A 45 0.69 -17.65 24.10
N LEU A 46 -0.09 -17.11 23.16
CA LEU A 46 -1.51 -16.85 23.36
C LEU A 46 -2.29 -18.18 23.45
N SER A 47 -2.75 -18.53 24.63
CA SER A 47 -3.61 -19.71 24.84
C SER A 47 -4.56 -19.48 26.02
N HIS A 48 -4.04 -19.42 27.20
CA HIS A 48 -4.79 -19.18 28.45
C HIS A 48 -3.89 -18.46 29.44
N GLY A 49 -4.48 -17.76 30.39
CA GLY A 49 -3.71 -17.05 31.40
C GLY A 49 -4.60 -16.25 32.34
N SER A 50 -3.98 -15.34 33.08
CA SER A 50 -4.61 -14.45 34.01
C SER A 50 -4.33 -13.00 33.64
N ILE A 51 -5.24 -12.12 34.00
CA ILE A 51 -5.05 -10.66 33.87
C ILE A 51 -4.45 -10.14 35.17
N ALA A 52 -3.40 -9.35 35.05
CA ALA A 52 -2.79 -8.67 36.19
C ALA A 52 -2.75 -7.16 35.94
N LEU A 53 -3.13 -6.38 36.94
CA LEU A 53 -2.99 -4.92 36.92
C LEU A 53 -1.72 -4.58 37.73
N LYS A 54 -0.83 -3.80 37.13
CA LYS A 54 0.45 -3.43 37.73
C LYS A 54 0.68 -1.94 37.61
N GLY A 55 0.89 -1.24 38.72
CA GLY A 55 1.48 0.10 38.75
C GLY A 55 3.01 -0.03 38.81
N MET A 56 3.72 0.67 37.97
CA MET A 56 5.20 0.60 37.91
C MET A 56 5.87 1.77 38.63
N SER A 57 5.31 2.97 38.52
CA SER A 57 5.78 4.16 39.19
C SER A 57 4.67 5.22 39.27
N GLY A 58 4.66 6.05 40.29
CA GLY A 58 3.63 7.07 40.51
C GLY A 58 2.30 6.50 41.01
N ASP A 59 1.33 7.36 41.15
CA ASP A 59 -0.03 7.04 41.61
C ASP A 59 -0.85 6.55 40.41
N VAL A 60 -1.13 5.25 40.37
CA VAL A 60 -1.98 4.61 39.37
C VAL A 60 -3.25 4.11 40.02
N ALA A 61 -4.40 4.48 39.48
CA ALA A 61 -5.70 4.03 39.93
C ALA A 61 -6.48 3.33 38.80
N PHE A 62 -7.21 2.31 39.14
CA PHE A 62 -8.10 1.58 38.25
C PHE A 62 -9.54 1.63 38.78
N ARG A 63 -10.50 1.80 37.90
CA ARG A 63 -11.94 1.78 38.26
C ARG A 63 -12.75 1.12 37.15
N ASN A 64 -13.98 0.74 37.50
CA ASN A 64 -14.97 0.18 36.56
C ASN A 64 -14.42 -1.04 35.77
N LEU A 65 -13.74 -1.94 36.47
CA LEU A 65 -13.17 -3.14 35.86
C LEU A 65 -14.30 -4.09 35.43
N ASN A 66 -14.43 -4.29 34.15
CA ASN A 66 -15.39 -5.21 33.55
C ASN A 66 -14.66 -6.24 32.69
N MET A 67 -15.13 -7.47 32.71
CA MET A 67 -14.66 -8.52 31.83
C MET A 67 -15.86 -9.17 31.15
N THR A 68 -15.86 -9.14 29.82
CA THR A 68 -16.92 -9.76 29.03
C THR A 68 -16.34 -10.88 28.21
N ARG A 69 -16.95 -12.06 28.29
CA ARG A 69 -16.60 -13.16 27.41
C ARG A 69 -17.15 -12.89 26.01
N LEU A 70 -16.26 -12.79 25.04
CA LEU A 70 -16.67 -12.62 23.65
C LEU A 70 -17.38 -13.86 23.13
N LYS A 71 -18.38 -13.67 22.27
CA LYS A 71 -19.06 -14.77 21.59
C LYS A 71 -18.06 -15.49 20.70
N LYS A 72 -18.13 -16.82 20.65
CA LYS A 72 -17.23 -17.65 19.86
C LYS A 72 -17.24 -17.31 18.36
N ASP A 73 -18.37 -16.81 17.87
CA ASP A 73 -18.61 -16.53 16.47
C ASP A 73 -18.37 -15.03 16.11
N ALA A 74 -17.94 -14.21 17.08
CA ALA A 74 -17.61 -12.81 16.81
C ALA A 74 -16.27 -12.73 16.10
N VAL A 75 -16.28 -12.61 14.78
CA VAL A 75 -15.10 -12.39 13.95
C VAL A 75 -14.68 -10.93 14.06
N ASN A 76 -13.40 -10.67 14.38
CA ASN A 76 -12.80 -9.36 14.22
C ASN A 76 -12.12 -9.32 12.83
N GLU A 77 -12.10 -8.18 12.17
CA GLU A 77 -11.40 -8.02 10.89
C GLU A 77 -9.93 -8.46 11.00
N ALA A 78 -9.26 -8.15 12.12
CA ALA A 78 -7.91 -8.60 12.38
C ALA A 78 -7.74 -10.13 12.43
N ASP A 79 -8.79 -10.89 12.75
CA ASP A 79 -8.73 -12.37 12.78
C ASP A 79 -8.61 -12.97 11.35
N THR A 80 -8.88 -12.17 10.33
CA THR A 80 -8.75 -12.58 8.92
C THR A 80 -7.35 -12.36 8.34
N ILE A 81 -6.47 -11.68 9.10
CA ILE A 81 -5.10 -11.39 8.66
C ILE A 81 -4.26 -12.66 8.80
N PRO A 82 -3.58 -13.12 7.73
CA PRO A 82 -2.70 -14.26 7.80
C PRO A 82 -1.60 -14.07 8.86
N ARG A 83 -1.31 -15.11 9.61
CA ARG A 83 -0.19 -15.10 10.56
C ARG A 83 1.13 -15.23 9.81
N ILE A 84 2.13 -14.48 10.24
CA ILE A 84 3.49 -14.52 9.67
C ILE A 84 4.37 -15.49 10.47
N ASP A 85 5.39 -16.02 9.82
CA ASP A 85 6.48 -16.79 10.45
C ASP A 85 7.65 -15.85 10.73
N GLU A 86 7.74 -15.28 11.92
CA GLU A 86 8.80 -14.34 12.29
C GLU A 86 10.21 -14.89 12.14
N GLN A 87 10.40 -16.22 12.16
CA GLN A 87 11.72 -16.82 12.02
C GLN A 87 12.19 -16.89 10.57
N ASN A 88 11.25 -17.05 9.64
CA ASN A 88 11.55 -17.29 8.23
C ASN A 88 11.10 -16.17 7.30
N ASP A 89 10.25 -15.25 7.77
CA ASP A 89 9.77 -14.14 6.97
C ASP A 89 10.91 -13.19 6.58
N ALA A 90 11.00 -12.89 5.29
CA ALA A 90 12.07 -12.06 4.74
C ALA A 90 11.99 -10.60 5.22
N VAL A 91 10.76 -10.06 5.38
CA VAL A 91 10.53 -8.69 5.85
C VAL A 91 11.02 -8.52 7.28
N ILE A 92 10.68 -9.48 8.16
CA ILE A 92 11.15 -9.47 9.55
C ILE A 92 12.67 -9.53 9.61
N ARG A 93 13.32 -10.36 8.78
CA ARG A 93 14.78 -10.43 8.71
C ARG A 93 15.42 -9.12 8.23
N PHE A 94 14.83 -8.42 7.27
CA PHE A 94 15.30 -7.11 6.84
C PHE A 94 15.18 -6.09 7.97
N GLN A 95 14.08 -6.06 8.69
CA GLN A 95 13.88 -5.17 9.82
C GLN A 95 14.88 -5.42 10.95
N GLN A 96 15.19 -6.68 11.25
CA GLN A 96 16.24 -7.04 12.21
C GLN A 96 17.64 -6.51 11.81
N GLN A 97 17.85 -6.26 10.52
CA GLN A 97 19.05 -5.65 9.97
C GLN A 97 18.94 -4.11 9.88
N ASN A 98 17.92 -3.50 10.48
CA ASN A 98 17.60 -2.07 10.38
C ASN A 98 17.32 -1.60 8.95
N PHE A 99 16.84 -2.48 8.07
CA PHE A 99 16.41 -2.13 6.74
C PHE A 99 14.92 -1.76 6.77
N PRO A 100 14.53 -0.51 6.52
CA PRO A 100 13.12 -0.10 6.53
C PRO A 100 12.39 -0.72 5.35
N VAL A 101 11.22 -1.29 5.61
CA VAL A 101 10.35 -1.82 4.57
C VAL A 101 9.10 -0.96 4.50
N ILE A 102 8.82 -0.43 3.32
CA ILE A 102 7.67 0.46 3.07
C ILE A 102 6.98 -0.03 1.79
N ASP A 103 5.66 -0.22 1.86
CA ASP A 103 4.83 -0.44 0.68
C ASP A 103 4.08 0.86 0.36
N TYR A 104 4.50 1.52 -0.72
CA TYR A 104 3.92 2.80 -1.17
C TYR A 104 2.67 2.63 -2.06
N HIS A 105 2.27 1.40 -2.41
CA HIS A 105 1.24 1.17 -3.41
C HIS A 105 0.06 0.35 -2.89
N VAL A 106 -0.52 0.80 -1.77
CA VAL A 106 -1.65 0.13 -1.15
C VAL A 106 -2.97 0.83 -1.49
N HIS A 107 -3.89 0.11 -2.11
CA HIS A 107 -5.25 0.59 -2.35
C HIS A 107 -6.23 -0.01 -1.36
N LEU A 108 -7.04 0.82 -0.72
CA LEU A 108 -8.15 0.38 0.13
C LEU A 108 -9.32 -0.07 -0.77
N LYS A 109 -9.25 -1.31 -1.25
CA LYS A 109 -10.25 -1.91 -2.16
C LYS A 109 -10.41 -3.40 -1.92
N GLY A 110 -11.44 -4.01 -2.51
CA GLY A 110 -11.65 -5.46 -2.43
C GLY A 110 -11.90 -5.97 -1.00
N GLY A 111 -12.51 -5.14 -0.14
CA GLY A 111 -12.75 -5.46 1.26
C GLY A 111 -11.62 -5.09 2.22
N LEU A 112 -10.48 -4.57 1.72
CA LEU A 112 -9.43 -4.04 2.58
C LEU A 112 -9.85 -2.68 3.13
N THR A 113 -10.22 -2.64 4.41
CA THR A 113 -10.53 -1.41 5.13
C THR A 113 -9.24 -0.75 5.66
N LYS A 114 -9.31 0.53 6.07
CA LYS A 114 -8.16 1.21 6.69
C LYS A 114 -7.74 0.55 8.00
N GLU A 115 -8.69 0.03 8.76
CA GLU A 115 -8.45 -0.70 10.02
C GLU A 115 -7.71 -2.01 9.75
N MET A 116 -8.14 -2.78 8.73
CA MET A 116 -7.43 -3.99 8.29
C MET A 116 -6.03 -3.68 7.78
N ALA A 117 -5.88 -2.65 6.95
CA ALA A 117 -4.58 -2.22 6.44
C ALA A 117 -3.65 -1.83 7.60
N HIS A 118 -4.16 -1.10 8.60
CA HIS A 118 -3.39 -0.76 9.80
C HIS A 118 -2.98 -2.02 10.59
N ALA A 119 -3.92 -2.94 10.80
CA ALA A 119 -3.62 -4.20 11.49
C ALA A 119 -2.57 -5.02 10.74
N MET A 120 -2.63 -5.09 9.41
CA MET A 120 -1.60 -5.73 8.59
C MET A 120 -0.26 -5.03 8.71
N SER A 121 -0.22 -3.71 8.60
CA SER A 121 0.99 -2.90 8.78
C SER A 121 1.66 -3.21 10.13
N MET A 122 0.89 -3.22 11.22
CA MET A 122 1.39 -3.54 12.56
C MET A 122 1.87 -4.99 12.67
N ASN A 123 1.16 -5.93 12.06
CA ASN A 123 1.48 -7.36 12.12
C ASN A 123 2.78 -7.69 11.37
N TYR A 124 2.95 -7.13 10.18
CA TYR A 124 4.13 -7.35 9.34
C TYR A 124 5.28 -6.37 9.65
N GLY A 125 5.01 -5.29 10.40
CA GLY A 125 5.98 -4.23 10.63
C GLY A 125 6.35 -3.46 9.37
N ILE A 126 5.47 -3.40 8.38
CA ILE A 126 5.65 -2.69 7.13
C ILE A 126 4.89 -1.37 7.21
N ASN A 127 5.54 -0.25 6.93
CA ASN A 127 4.83 1.01 6.77
C ASN A 127 4.05 1.01 5.46
N TYR A 128 2.77 1.38 5.50
CA TYR A 128 1.94 1.46 4.31
C TYR A 128 1.78 2.91 3.84
N GLY A 129 1.88 3.07 2.54
CA GLY A 129 1.42 4.23 1.81
C GLY A 129 0.10 3.91 1.13
N VAL A 130 -1.00 4.52 1.61
CA VAL A 130 -2.33 4.28 1.05
C VAL A 130 -2.67 5.33 0.01
N ALA A 131 -3.22 4.89 -1.11
CA ALA A 131 -3.51 5.77 -2.23
C ALA A 131 -4.86 5.46 -2.89
N PRO A 132 -5.70 6.45 -3.15
CA PRO A 132 -6.77 6.37 -4.12
C PRO A 132 -6.21 6.58 -5.52
N ASN A 133 -7.01 6.27 -6.53
CA ASN A 133 -6.69 6.59 -7.91
C ASN A 133 -7.23 7.99 -8.28
N ALA A 134 -6.60 8.62 -9.26
CA ALA A 134 -7.03 9.88 -9.85
C ALA A 134 -6.88 9.85 -11.37
N GLY A 135 -7.78 10.52 -12.10
CA GLY A 135 -7.74 10.62 -13.56
C GLY A 135 -8.85 9.85 -14.26
N GLU A 136 -8.89 10.00 -15.59
CA GLU A 136 -9.91 9.37 -16.42
C GLU A 136 -9.54 7.90 -16.75
N GLY A 137 -10.50 7.01 -16.59
CA GLY A 137 -10.39 5.61 -17.04
C GLY A 137 -9.75 4.65 -16.05
N GLY A 138 -9.40 5.07 -14.84
CA GLY A 138 -8.88 4.20 -13.81
C GLY A 138 -9.91 3.24 -13.20
N VAL A 139 -9.49 2.42 -12.26
CA VAL A 139 -10.32 1.43 -11.56
C VAL A 139 -10.25 1.64 -10.04
N GLY A 140 -11.28 1.19 -9.32
CA GLY A 140 -11.35 1.35 -7.88
C GLY A 140 -11.87 2.72 -7.47
N ARG A 141 -11.44 3.24 -6.31
CA ARG A 141 -11.82 4.57 -5.85
C ARG A 141 -11.07 5.63 -6.65
N MET A 142 -11.79 6.37 -7.47
CA MET A 142 -11.29 7.49 -8.25
C MET A 142 -11.66 8.80 -7.57
N LEU A 143 -10.70 9.71 -7.48
CA LEU A 143 -10.97 11.09 -7.06
C LEU A 143 -11.24 11.93 -8.30
N ALA A 144 -12.35 12.66 -8.29
CA ALA A 144 -12.82 13.44 -9.43
C ALA A 144 -12.59 14.96 -9.29
N ASP A 145 -12.41 15.46 -8.08
CA ASP A 145 -12.21 16.89 -7.81
C ASP A 145 -11.52 17.14 -6.45
N ASP A 146 -11.22 18.40 -6.15
CA ASP A 146 -10.60 18.83 -4.90
C ASP A 146 -11.42 18.44 -3.66
N LYS A 147 -12.74 18.44 -3.77
CA LYS A 147 -13.62 18.12 -2.66
C LYS A 147 -13.42 16.66 -2.24
N GLU A 148 -13.40 15.75 -3.21
CA GLU A 148 -13.17 14.32 -2.97
C GLU A 148 -11.75 14.05 -2.42
N VAL A 149 -10.75 14.86 -2.83
CA VAL A 149 -9.41 14.81 -2.22
C VAL A 149 -9.49 15.12 -0.73
N TYR A 150 -10.16 16.20 -0.32
CA TYR A 150 -10.27 16.55 1.10
C TYR A 150 -11.14 15.57 1.88
N GLU A 151 -12.18 14.99 1.28
CA GLU A 151 -12.98 13.92 1.90
C GLU A 151 -12.09 12.69 2.17
N TYR A 152 -11.33 12.23 1.18
CA TYR A 152 -10.40 11.13 1.35
C TYR A 152 -9.32 11.44 2.41
N TYR A 153 -8.72 12.62 2.35
CA TYR A 153 -7.75 13.04 3.35
C TYR A 153 -8.32 12.95 4.77
N ASN A 154 -9.55 13.44 4.99
CA ASN A 154 -10.20 13.38 6.29
C ASN A 154 -10.50 11.95 6.77
N GLU A 155 -10.68 10.99 5.86
CA GLU A 155 -10.87 9.59 6.21
C GLU A 155 -9.59 8.93 6.75
N VAL A 156 -8.42 9.34 6.24
CA VAL A 156 -7.15 8.63 6.50
C VAL A 156 -6.15 9.44 7.33
N LYS A 157 -6.35 10.74 7.53
CA LYS A 157 -5.37 11.65 8.19
C LYS A 157 -4.97 11.26 9.60
N ASP A 158 -5.85 10.58 10.34
CA ASP A 158 -5.62 10.15 11.71
C ASP A 158 -5.02 8.72 11.78
N MET A 159 -4.86 8.07 10.63
CA MET A 159 -4.19 6.77 10.52
C MET A 159 -2.68 6.96 10.30
N PRO A 160 -1.84 6.06 10.83
CA PRO A 160 -0.38 6.16 10.68
C PRO A 160 0.09 5.66 9.30
N PHE A 161 -0.52 6.16 8.25
CA PHE A 161 -0.15 5.86 6.86
C PHE A 161 0.57 7.02 6.21
N LEU A 162 1.45 6.72 5.27
CA LEU A 162 1.82 7.66 4.23
C LEU A 162 0.66 7.79 3.26
N ARG A 163 0.36 8.99 2.82
CA ARG A 163 -0.79 9.29 1.95
C ARG A 163 -0.31 9.56 0.54
N GLY A 164 -0.60 8.64 -0.36
CA GLY A 164 -0.30 8.81 -1.77
C GLY A 164 -1.55 9.11 -2.60
N VAL A 165 -1.34 9.42 -3.87
CA VAL A 165 -2.36 9.37 -4.91
C VAL A 165 -1.74 8.82 -6.19
N GLN A 166 -2.43 7.86 -6.82
CA GLN A 166 -2.03 7.31 -8.11
C GLN A 166 -2.72 8.05 -9.25
N GLY A 167 -1.93 8.73 -10.07
CA GLY A 167 -2.38 9.24 -11.36
C GLY A 167 -2.55 8.10 -12.35
N GLU A 168 -3.66 7.37 -12.25
CA GLU A 168 -4.06 6.32 -13.18
C GLU A 168 -5.01 6.91 -14.22
N GLY A 169 -4.78 6.60 -15.46
CA GLY A 169 -5.51 7.27 -16.54
C GLY A 169 -4.80 8.55 -16.97
N ARG A 170 -5.54 9.46 -17.60
CA ARG A 170 -4.93 10.70 -18.12
C ARG A 170 -5.69 11.91 -17.58
N ARG A 171 -5.07 13.10 -17.74
CA ARG A 171 -5.63 14.40 -17.34
C ARG A 171 -5.83 14.62 -15.84
N TRP A 172 -5.35 13.72 -14.98
CA TRP A 172 -5.52 13.88 -13.54
C TRP A 172 -4.91 15.18 -13.00
N THR A 173 -3.79 15.63 -13.59
CA THR A 173 -3.14 16.90 -13.21
C THR A 173 -3.96 18.15 -13.53
N ALA A 174 -4.92 18.07 -14.45
CA ALA A 174 -5.83 19.17 -14.77
C ALA A 174 -7.11 19.14 -13.92
N THR A 175 -7.32 18.09 -13.15
CA THR A 175 -8.54 17.87 -12.34
C THR A 175 -8.43 18.54 -10.98
N PHE A 176 -7.22 18.63 -10.42
CA PHE A 176 -6.97 19.07 -9.05
C PHE A 176 -6.18 20.38 -9.01
N SER A 177 -6.49 21.21 -8.00
CA SER A 177 -5.62 22.32 -7.65
C SER A 177 -4.33 21.83 -6.99
N GLN A 178 -3.25 22.60 -7.11
CA GLN A 178 -2.01 22.31 -6.41
C GLN A 178 -2.23 22.16 -4.90
N LYS A 179 -3.08 23.00 -4.32
CA LYS A 179 -3.43 22.94 -2.89
C LYS A 179 -4.07 21.61 -2.48
N ALA A 180 -4.86 21.00 -3.35
CA ALA A 180 -5.44 19.69 -3.11
C ALA A 180 -4.36 18.59 -3.22
N LEU A 181 -3.47 18.70 -4.19
CA LEU A 181 -2.35 17.75 -4.31
C LEU A 181 -1.36 17.84 -3.13
N ASP A 182 -1.17 19.01 -2.55
CA ASP A 182 -0.25 19.24 -1.42
C ASP A 182 -0.67 18.53 -0.11
N VAL A 183 -1.87 17.95 -0.03
CA VAL A 183 -2.27 17.14 1.14
C VAL A 183 -1.70 15.72 1.13
N PHE A 184 -1.20 15.27 -0.03
CA PHE A 184 -0.55 13.98 -0.18
C PHE A 184 0.94 14.07 0.17
N ASP A 185 1.47 13.01 0.75
CA ASP A 185 2.88 12.89 1.10
C ASP A 185 3.73 12.55 -0.13
N TYR A 186 3.12 11.93 -1.17
CA TYR A 186 3.75 11.59 -2.45
C TYR A 186 2.71 11.38 -3.55
N LEU A 187 3.14 11.58 -4.79
CA LEU A 187 2.36 11.34 -6.00
C LEU A 187 3.03 10.24 -6.83
N PHE A 188 2.26 9.37 -7.43
CA PHE A 188 2.82 8.39 -8.36
C PHE A 188 1.94 8.19 -9.59
N THR A 189 2.56 7.85 -10.68
CA THR A 189 1.89 7.62 -11.96
C THR A 189 2.43 6.35 -12.61
N ASP A 190 1.72 5.85 -13.61
CA ASP A 190 2.14 4.69 -14.38
C ASP A 190 1.97 4.89 -15.89
N GLY A 191 2.49 3.94 -16.65
CA GLY A 191 2.33 3.86 -18.10
C GLY A 191 1.23 2.89 -18.55
N MET A 192 0.33 2.45 -17.66
CA MET A 192 -0.66 1.43 -17.98
C MET A 192 -1.89 1.98 -18.71
N THR A 193 -2.09 3.29 -18.70
CA THR A 193 -3.11 3.98 -19.50
C THR A 193 -2.43 4.98 -20.42
N ILE A 194 -2.49 4.73 -21.72
CA ILE A 194 -1.84 5.54 -22.75
C ILE A 194 -2.85 6.03 -23.78
N VAL A 195 -2.41 6.97 -24.62
CA VAL A 195 -3.10 7.29 -25.87
C VAL A 195 -2.44 6.49 -27.00
N ASP A 196 -3.19 5.61 -27.64
CA ASP A 196 -2.64 4.76 -28.71
C ASP A 196 -2.30 5.56 -29.98
N HIS A 197 -1.70 4.92 -30.97
CA HIS A 197 -1.29 5.53 -32.25
C HIS A 197 -2.46 6.02 -33.12
N LYS A 198 -3.71 5.74 -32.75
CA LYS A 198 -4.93 6.27 -33.37
C LYS A 198 -5.59 7.37 -32.53
N GLY A 199 -4.99 7.74 -31.41
CA GLY A 199 -5.52 8.75 -30.49
C GLY A 199 -6.60 8.25 -29.53
N ARG A 200 -6.78 6.93 -29.39
CA ARG A 200 -7.73 6.32 -28.47
C ARG A 200 -7.08 6.14 -27.09
N LEU A 201 -7.85 6.34 -26.02
CA LEU A 201 -7.42 5.92 -24.69
C LEU A 201 -7.34 4.39 -24.64
N SER A 202 -6.21 3.86 -24.19
CA SER A 202 -5.94 2.42 -24.10
C SER A 202 -5.37 2.06 -22.73
N ARG A 203 -6.11 1.25 -21.99
CA ARG A 203 -5.64 0.64 -20.75
C ARG A 203 -4.97 -0.68 -21.11
N ILE A 204 -3.65 -0.71 -21.10
CA ILE A 204 -2.88 -1.84 -21.62
C ILE A 204 -3.05 -3.12 -20.80
N TYR A 205 -3.64 -3.06 -19.61
CA TYR A 205 -4.06 -4.21 -18.80
C TYR A 205 -5.44 -4.76 -19.19
N ARG A 206 -6.08 -4.19 -20.21
CA ARG A 206 -7.34 -4.67 -20.79
C ARG A 206 -7.09 -5.10 -22.24
N PRO A 207 -7.04 -6.42 -22.52
CA PRO A 207 -6.75 -6.90 -23.87
C PRO A 207 -7.65 -6.32 -24.95
N GLU A 208 -8.92 -6.08 -24.64
CA GLU A 208 -9.90 -5.50 -25.56
C GLU A 208 -9.64 -4.04 -25.95
N GLU A 209 -8.79 -3.34 -25.22
CA GLU A 209 -8.41 -1.96 -25.50
C GLU A 209 -7.02 -1.83 -26.15
N VAL A 210 -6.33 -2.96 -26.33
CA VAL A 210 -5.01 -3.00 -26.99
C VAL A 210 -5.19 -3.26 -28.48
N HIS A 211 -4.71 -2.36 -29.33
CA HIS A 211 -4.89 -2.45 -30.76
C HIS A 211 -3.57 -2.24 -31.52
N TYR A 212 -3.32 -3.10 -32.48
CA TYR A 212 -2.14 -3.04 -33.35
C TYR A 212 -2.48 -2.59 -34.79
N ASP A 213 -3.61 -1.89 -34.99
CA ASP A 213 -4.15 -1.50 -36.29
C ASP A 213 -3.15 -0.71 -37.15
N GLY A 214 -2.47 -1.38 -38.08
CA GLY A 214 -1.52 -0.78 -39.02
C GLY A 214 -0.11 -0.55 -38.47
N VAL A 215 0.21 -1.09 -37.30
CA VAL A 215 1.56 -1.07 -36.72
C VAL A 215 2.01 -2.49 -36.34
N THR A 216 3.32 -2.72 -36.35
CA THR A 216 3.90 -3.94 -35.81
C THR A 216 3.93 -3.89 -34.26
N LYS A 217 4.15 -5.04 -33.61
CA LYS A 217 4.31 -5.11 -32.17
C LYS A 217 5.52 -4.30 -31.68
N GLU A 218 6.59 -4.27 -32.46
CA GLU A 218 7.78 -3.44 -32.20
C GLU A 218 7.45 -1.94 -32.24
N GLN A 219 6.72 -1.50 -33.27
CA GLN A 219 6.27 -0.13 -33.40
C GLN A 219 5.29 0.27 -32.29
N TYR A 220 4.40 -0.64 -31.90
CA TYR A 220 3.53 -0.44 -30.74
C TYR A 220 4.36 -0.25 -29.47
N MET A 221 5.40 -1.06 -29.29
CA MET A 221 6.26 -0.99 -28.13
C MET A 221 7.06 0.33 -28.09
N ASP A 222 7.56 0.81 -29.24
CA ASP A 222 8.21 2.11 -29.34
C ASP A 222 7.25 3.24 -28.94
N HIS A 223 6.00 3.16 -29.41
CA HIS A 223 4.95 4.09 -29.03
C HIS A 223 4.63 4.03 -27.54
N LEU A 224 4.56 2.84 -26.94
CA LEU A 224 4.34 2.68 -25.49
C LEU A 224 5.44 3.35 -24.68
N VAL A 225 6.70 3.20 -25.08
CA VAL A 225 7.86 3.86 -24.45
C VAL A 225 7.76 5.38 -24.64
N ASP A 226 7.40 5.87 -25.83
CA ASP A 226 7.20 7.30 -26.10
C ASP A 226 6.12 7.90 -25.20
N GLN A 227 5.01 7.20 -25.02
CA GLN A 227 3.93 7.65 -24.13
C GLN A 227 4.38 7.64 -22.66
N THR A 228 5.09 6.60 -22.22
CA THR A 228 5.67 6.52 -20.87
C THR A 228 6.62 7.69 -20.60
N VAL A 229 7.56 7.95 -21.50
CA VAL A 229 8.49 9.08 -21.42
C VAL A 229 7.73 10.42 -21.35
N LYS A 230 6.69 10.58 -22.16
CA LYS A 230 5.85 11.78 -22.16
C LYS A 230 5.11 11.96 -20.82
N ILE A 231 4.55 10.89 -20.28
CA ILE A 231 3.87 10.89 -18.98
C ILE A 231 4.86 11.32 -17.89
N LEU A 232 5.97 10.64 -17.75
CA LEU A 232 6.97 10.90 -16.73
C LEU A 232 7.65 12.28 -16.87
N THR A 233 7.62 12.87 -18.06
CA THR A 233 8.14 14.24 -18.27
C THR A 233 7.16 15.32 -17.86
N ASN A 234 5.85 15.08 -18.00
CA ASN A 234 4.85 16.14 -17.89
C ASN A 234 3.95 16.01 -16.64
N GLU A 235 3.88 14.86 -16.00
CA GLU A 235 3.08 14.65 -14.80
C GLU A 235 3.97 14.76 -13.55
N PRO A 236 3.53 15.47 -12.51
CA PRO A 236 4.25 15.51 -11.24
C PRO A 236 4.15 14.12 -10.59
N ALA A 237 5.27 13.42 -10.50
CA ALA A 237 5.32 12.12 -9.87
C ALA A 237 6.63 11.96 -9.08
N ASP A 238 6.50 11.43 -7.88
CA ASP A 238 7.63 11.01 -7.04
C ASP A 238 8.04 9.57 -7.34
N ILE A 239 7.08 8.74 -7.81
CA ILE A 239 7.30 7.32 -8.08
C ILE A 239 6.69 6.95 -9.44
N TYR A 240 7.44 6.21 -10.25
CA TYR A 240 6.94 5.50 -11.43
C TYR A 240 6.49 4.10 -11.03
N ALA A 241 5.18 3.89 -11.00
CA ALA A 241 4.55 2.64 -10.62
C ALA A 241 4.36 1.69 -11.81
N ASN A 242 4.21 0.39 -11.50
CA ASN A 242 4.02 -0.68 -12.50
C ASN A 242 5.01 -0.60 -13.66
N PRO A 243 6.32 -0.39 -13.39
CA PRO A 243 7.28 -0.17 -14.47
C PRO A 243 7.36 -1.40 -15.37
N THR A 244 7.61 -1.16 -16.65
CA THR A 244 7.78 -2.24 -17.64
C THR A 244 6.56 -3.15 -17.82
N PHE A 245 5.36 -2.77 -17.38
CA PHE A 245 4.15 -3.53 -17.63
C PHE A 245 3.89 -3.67 -19.14
N LEU A 246 3.50 -4.86 -19.59
CA LEU A 246 3.18 -5.15 -20.98
C LEU A 246 1.74 -5.67 -21.14
N PRO A 247 1.11 -5.38 -22.29
CA PRO A 247 -0.10 -6.09 -22.70
C PRO A 247 0.12 -7.60 -22.69
N GLU A 248 -0.93 -8.37 -22.40
CA GLU A 248 -0.87 -9.82 -22.28
C GLU A 248 -0.20 -10.50 -23.50
N GLU A 249 -0.52 -10.04 -24.71
CA GLU A 249 0.04 -10.58 -25.96
C GLU A 249 1.55 -10.37 -26.14
N LEU A 250 2.14 -9.42 -25.44
CA LEU A 250 3.58 -9.14 -25.50
C LEU A 250 4.35 -9.77 -24.33
N ASN A 251 3.65 -10.12 -23.27
CA ASN A 251 4.27 -10.55 -22.03
C ASN A 251 5.05 -11.87 -22.16
N ALA A 252 4.64 -12.75 -23.08
CA ALA A 252 5.36 -14.01 -23.35
C ALA A 252 6.78 -13.81 -23.92
N GLU A 253 7.03 -12.65 -24.54
CA GLU A 253 8.33 -12.27 -25.11
C GLU A 253 8.88 -11.00 -24.44
N TYR A 254 8.71 -10.88 -23.13
CA TYR A 254 9.00 -9.68 -22.34
C TYR A 254 10.41 -9.10 -22.62
N ALA A 255 11.47 -9.90 -22.56
CA ALA A 255 12.84 -9.45 -22.81
C ALA A 255 13.09 -9.01 -24.26
N LYS A 256 12.30 -9.49 -25.24
CA LYS A 256 12.38 -9.03 -26.63
C LYS A 256 11.86 -7.59 -26.78
N TYR A 257 10.81 -7.26 -26.03
CA TYR A 257 10.16 -5.96 -26.15
C TYR A 257 10.76 -4.89 -25.24
N TRP A 258 11.22 -5.28 -24.06
CA TRP A 258 12.01 -4.40 -23.18
C TRP A 258 13.50 -4.56 -23.47
N THR A 259 13.96 -3.91 -24.55
CA THR A 259 15.39 -3.84 -24.90
C THR A 259 16.10 -2.81 -24.04
N ASP A 260 17.42 -2.92 -23.89
CA ASP A 260 18.26 -1.98 -23.15
C ASP A 260 18.02 -0.53 -23.61
N GLU A 261 17.92 -0.30 -24.92
CA GLU A 261 17.62 1.04 -25.47
C GLU A 261 16.31 1.63 -24.96
N ARG A 262 15.24 0.81 -24.90
CA ARG A 262 13.93 1.24 -24.41
C ARG A 262 13.93 1.49 -22.90
N ILE A 263 14.65 0.65 -22.16
CA ILE A 263 14.85 0.77 -20.73
C ILE A 263 15.62 2.06 -20.42
N ASP A 264 16.76 2.28 -21.09
CA ASP A 264 17.58 3.46 -20.90
C ASP A 264 16.80 4.76 -21.14
N ARG A 265 15.95 4.82 -22.16
CA ARG A 265 15.09 5.97 -22.42
C ARG A 265 14.16 6.30 -21.24
N VAL A 266 13.60 5.30 -20.59
CA VAL A 266 12.77 5.50 -19.40
C VAL A 266 13.63 5.90 -18.20
N LEU A 267 14.75 5.21 -17.96
CA LEU A 267 15.66 5.50 -16.85
C LEU A 267 16.24 6.91 -16.92
N ASP A 268 16.56 7.41 -18.12
CA ASP A 268 17.06 8.77 -18.31
C ASP A 268 16.04 9.84 -17.87
N VAL A 269 14.74 9.60 -18.14
CA VAL A 269 13.68 10.49 -17.67
C VAL A 269 13.54 10.40 -16.15
N LEU A 270 13.55 9.21 -15.57
CA LEU A 270 13.48 9.02 -14.12
C LEU A 270 14.64 9.74 -13.42
N LYS A 271 15.86 9.56 -13.90
CA LYS A 271 17.06 10.27 -13.39
C LYS A 271 16.93 11.78 -13.51
N LYS A 272 16.52 12.26 -14.69
CA LYS A 272 16.38 13.69 -14.98
C LYS A 272 15.39 14.39 -14.07
N HIS A 273 14.28 13.72 -13.74
CA HIS A 273 13.19 14.27 -12.93
C HIS A 273 13.21 13.81 -11.47
N ASN A 274 14.23 13.03 -11.07
CA ASN A 274 14.37 12.46 -9.71
C ASN A 274 13.15 11.64 -9.28
N ILE A 275 12.63 10.81 -10.19
CA ILE A 275 11.48 9.94 -9.95
C ILE A 275 11.99 8.57 -9.51
N ALA A 276 11.47 8.05 -8.40
CA ALA A 276 11.79 6.70 -7.94
C ALA A 276 11.10 5.63 -8.82
N LEU A 277 11.76 4.48 -8.97
CA LEU A 277 11.22 3.32 -9.67
C LEU A 277 10.60 2.35 -8.66
N GLU A 278 9.36 1.95 -8.87
CA GLU A 278 8.72 0.89 -8.08
C GLU A 278 9.32 -0.49 -8.41
N ILE A 279 9.48 -1.32 -7.39
CA ILE A 279 9.63 -2.77 -7.55
C ILE A 279 8.28 -3.39 -7.21
N ASN A 280 7.53 -3.79 -8.24
CA ASN A 280 6.18 -4.31 -8.07
C ASN A 280 6.19 -5.84 -7.84
N ALA A 281 6.01 -6.25 -6.59
CA ALA A 281 6.02 -7.65 -6.19
C ALA A 281 4.84 -8.46 -6.76
N ARG A 282 3.68 -7.82 -7.00
CA ARG A 282 2.48 -8.47 -7.54
C ARG A 282 2.69 -8.94 -8.97
N TYR A 283 3.22 -8.06 -9.81
CA TYR A 283 3.49 -8.34 -11.22
C TYR A 283 4.90 -8.88 -11.47
N LYS A 284 5.76 -8.85 -10.44
CA LYS A 284 7.19 -9.23 -10.53
C LYS A 284 7.92 -8.42 -11.60
N ILE A 285 7.69 -7.11 -11.61
CA ILE A 285 8.29 -6.14 -12.54
C ILE A 285 8.97 -4.99 -11.78
N PRO A 286 10.06 -4.42 -12.34
CA PRO A 286 10.76 -4.96 -13.51
C PRO A 286 11.32 -6.36 -13.21
N SER A 287 11.62 -7.15 -14.24
CA SER A 287 12.26 -8.46 -14.02
C SER A 287 13.68 -8.28 -13.51
N PHE A 288 14.24 -9.33 -12.88
CA PHE A 288 15.62 -9.28 -12.38
C PHE A 288 16.68 -9.09 -13.47
N ASP A 289 16.32 -9.36 -14.72
CA ASP A 289 17.23 -9.25 -15.88
C ASP A 289 17.21 -7.85 -16.49
N ILE A 290 16.37 -6.96 -15.98
CA ILE A 290 16.27 -5.55 -16.30
C ILE A 290 16.74 -4.71 -15.12
#